data_52c349da83366204f83446b07a1087c1
#
_entry.id   52c349da83366204f83446b07a1087c1
#
_cell.length_a   1.000
_cell.length_b   1.000
_cell.length_c   1.000
_cell.angle_alpha   90.00
_cell.angle_beta   90.00
_cell.angle_gamma   90.00
#
_symmetry.space_group_name_H-M   'P 1'
#
loop_
_entity.id
_entity.type
_entity.pdbx_description
1 polymer ?
#
loop_
_entity_poly.entity_id
_entity_poly.type
_entity_poly.pdbx_seq_one_letter_code
_entity_poly.pdbx_strand_id
1 'polypeptide(L)'
;MIPTRNGRLDPASLKATNRAEALLLLKKGAEYFQTEDTILYAACFDANGGVFEPLFSEEDAIISDSLNHASIIDGVRLCKAKRYRYANADMKDLERCLQEAQAQRFRIVVTDGVFSMDGNGSDL
;
A
#
# COMPACT_ATOMS: atom_id res chain seq x y z
N MET A 1 -13.19 -1.85 -17.49
CA MET A 1 -12.68 -2.75 -16.46
C MET A 1 -13.83 -3.58 -15.91
N ILE A 2 -13.78 -4.90 -16.07
CA ILE A 2 -14.88 -5.80 -15.71
C ILE A 2 -14.37 -6.72 -14.59
N PRO A 3 -15.01 -6.75 -13.41
CA PRO A 3 -14.65 -7.70 -12.37
C PRO A 3 -14.96 -9.15 -12.82
N THR A 4 -14.11 -10.08 -12.42
CA THR A 4 -14.37 -11.51 -12.61
C THR A 4 -15.47 -11.98 -11.66
N ARG A 5 -15.96 -13.22 -11.86
CA ARG A 5 -16.98 -13.83 -10.98
C ARG A 5 -16.61 -13.81 -9.49
N ASN A 6 -15.32 -13.75 -9.16
CA ASN A 6 -14.80 -13.70 -7.80
C ASN A 6 -14.57 -12.28 -7.28
N GLY A 7 -15.06 -11.25 -7.98
CA GLY A 7 -14.80 -9.85 -7.63
C GLY A 7 -13.36 -9.37 -7.93
N ARG A 8 -12.53 -10.21 -8.53
CA ARG A 8 -11.20 -9.81 -8.97
C ARG A 8 -11.27 -9.09 -10.31
N LEU A 9 -10.36 -8.15 -10.52
CA LEU A 9 -10.21 -7.49 -11.81
C LEU A 9 -9.49 -8.41 -12.79
N ASP A 10 -10.03 -8.53 -14.01
CA ASP A 10 -9.35 -9.25 -15.08
C ASP A 10 -8.15 -8.42 -15.55
N PRO A 11 -6.89 -8.91 -15.46
CA PRO A 11 -5.72 -8.18 -15.92
C PRO A 11 -5.81 -7.73 -17.39
N ALA A 12 -6.47 -8.50 -18.25
CA ALA A 12 -6.66 -8.13 -19.66
C ALA A 12 -7.51 -6.87 -19.83
N SER A 13 -8.42 -6.59 -18.91
CA SER A 13 -9.29 -5.40 -18.95
C SER A 13 -8.59 -4.12 -18.49
N LEU A 14 -7.37 -4.21 -17.95
CA LEU A 14 -6.60 -3.05 -17.48
C LEU A 14 -5.72 -2.42 -18.56
N LYS A 15 -5.79 -2.91 -19.80
CA LYS A 15 -5.02 -2.34 -20.90
C LYS A 15 -5.68 -1.07 -21.42
N ALA A 16 -4.88 -0.03 -21.56
CA ALA A 16 -5.26 1.21 -22.22
C ALA A 16 -4.26 1.52 -23.32
N THR A 17 -4.75 1.79 -24.55
CA THR A 17 -3.92 2.08 -25.70
C THR A 17 -3.83 3.58 -25.99
N ASN A 18 -4.70 4.39 -25.39
CA ASN A 18 -4.74 5.84 -25.56
C ASN A 18 -5.25 6.54 -24.29
N ARG A 19 -5.15 7.87 -24.30
CA ARG A 19 -5.54 8.71 -23.15
C ARG A 19 -7.02 8.55 -22.77
N ALA A 20 -7.90 8.45 -23.73
CA ALA A 20 -9.34 8.33 -23.46
C ALA A 20 -9.67 7.01 -22.74
N GLU A 21 -9.06 5.91 -23.18
CA GLU A 21 -9.20 4.62 -22.51
C GLU A 21 -8.62 4.63 -21.11
N ALA A 22 -7.47 5.28 -20.91
CA ALA A 22 -6.86 5.42 -19.59
C ALA A 22 -7.77 6.17 -18.62
N LEU A 23 -8.36 7.29 -19.05
CA LEU A 23 -9.31 8.06 -18.24
C LEU A 23 -10.56 7.25 -17.89
N LEU A 24 -11.06 6.46 -18.84
CA LEU A 24 -12.21 5.58 -18.60
C LEU A 24 -11.88 4.48 -17.58
N LEU A 25 -10.69 3.89 -17.64
CA LEU A 25 -10.22 2.90 -16.65
C LEU A 25 -10.13 3.50 -15.25
N LEU A 26 -9.58 4.70 -15.12
CA LEU A 26 -9.50 5.40 -13.85
C LEU A 26 -10.88 5.62 -13.23
N LYS A 27 -11.83 6.10 -14.03
CA LYS A 27 -13.20 6.33 -13.59
C LYS A 27 -13.88 5.04 -13.15
N LYS A 28 -13.78 3.97 -13.95
CA LYS A 28 -14.34 2.66 -13.61
C LYS A 28 -13.70 2.04 -12.36
N GLY A 29 -12.41 2.25 -12.18
CA GLY A 29 -11.70 1.81 -10.97
C GLY A 29 -12.23 2.50 -9.73
N ALA A 30 -12.41 3.82 -9.76
CA ALA A 30 -12.98 4.57 -8.66
C ALA A 30 -14.41 4.11 -8.32
N GLU A 31 -15.25 3.88 -9.33
CA GLU A 31 -16.61 3.36 -9.15
C GLU A 31 -16.61 1.96 -8.54
N TYR A 32 -15.75 1.06 -9.01
CA TYR A 32 -15.65 -0.31 -8.52
C TYR A 32 -15.25 -0.38 -7.05
N PHE A 33 -14.26 0.41 -6.65
CA PHE A 33 -13.76 0.45 -5.28
C PHE A 33 -14.49 1.44 -4.38
N GLN A 34 -15.50 2.15 -4.91
CA GLN A 34 -16.26 3.17 -4.18
C GLN A 34 -15.36 4.25 -3.58
N THR A 35 -14.40 4.71 -4.36
CA THR A 35 -13.45 5.76 -4.01
C THR A 35 -13.70 7.01 -4.84
N GLU A 36 -13.17 8.15 -4.40
CA GLU A 36 -13.32 9.42 -5.10
C GLU A 36 -12.53 9.44 -6.41
N ASP A 37 -11.36 8.80 -6.42
CA ASP A 37 -10.47 8.79 -7.57
C ASP A 37 -9.61 7.52 -7.60
N THR A 38 -8.87 7.34 -8.69
CA THR A 38 -7.99 6.19 -8.91
C THR A 38 -6.74 6.63 -9.66
N ILE A 39 -5.60 6.07 -9.29
CA ILE A 39 -4.34 6.20 -10.02
C ILE A 39 -3.90 4.80 -10.45
N LEU A 40 -3.44 4.67 -11.69
CA LEU A 40 -2.93 3.41 -12.24
C LEU A 40 -1.41 3.42 -12.32
N TYR A 41 -0.81 2.30 -11.97
CA TYR A 41 0.61 2.02 -12.13
C TYR A 41 0.81 0.78 -12.98
N ALA A 42 1.94 0.69 -13.67
CA ALA A 42 2.26 -0.45 -14.52
C ALA A 42 2.41 -1.76 -13.73
N ALA A 43 2.84 -1.68 -12.47
CA ALA A 43 3.00 -2.83 -11.59
C ALA A 43 2.76 -2.41 -10.13
N CYS A 44 2.40 -3.37 -9.29
CA CYS A 44 2.24 -3.14 -7.86
C CYS A 44 3.53 -2.63 -7.19
N PHE A 45 4.69 -3.10 -7.65
CA PHE A 45 5.99 -2.62 -7.19
C PHE A 45 6.14 -1.10 -7.40
N ASP A 46 5.74 -0.61 -8.58
CA ASP A 46 5.79 0.81 -8.92
C ASP A 46 4.81 1.62 -8.06
N ALA A 47 3.61 1.09 -7.81
CA ALA A 47 2.61 1.72 -6.96
C ALA A 47 3.15 1.89 -5.52
N ASN A 48 3.70 0.84 -4.94
CA ASN A 48 4.29 0.87 -3.61
C ASN A 48 5.50 1.82 -3.53
N GLY A 49 6.33 1.87 -4.58
CA GLY A 49 7.43 2.82 -4.67
C GLY A 49 7.00 4.28 -4.77
N GLY A 50 5.84 4.54 -5.37
CA GLY A 50 5.34 5.88 -5.62
C GLY A 50 4.41 6.47 -4.55
N VAL A 51 4.01 5.69 -3.55
CA VAL A 51 3.01 6.13 -2.56
C VAL A 51 3.65 6.87 -1.39
N PHE A 52 4.73 6.35 -0.83
CA PHE A 52 5.24 6.83 0.46
C PHE A 52 5.99 8.15 0.37
N GLU A 53 6.86 8.30 -0.60
CA GLU A 53 7.72 9.48 -0.72
C GLU A 53 6.93 10.78 -0.88
N PRO A 54 5.92 10.88 -1.77
CA PRO A 54 5.18 12.14 -1.93
C PRO A 54 4.20 12.45 -0.80
N LEU A 55 3.74 11.45 -0.05
CA LEU A 55 2.71 11.66 0.97
C LEU A 55 3.26 11.92 2.36
N PHE A 56 4.45 11.43 2.68
CA PHE A 56 5.00 11.47 4.03
C PHE A 56 6.36 12.13 4.07
N SER A 57 6.60 12.89 5.14
CA SER A 57 7.82 13.67 5.34
C SER A 57 8.54 13.25 6.62
N GLU A 58 9.62 13.97 6.97
CA GLU A 58 10.41 13.74 8.19
C GLU A 58 9.60 13.86 9.49
N GLU A 59 8.46 14.57 9.45
CA GLU A 59 7.57 14.75 10.60
C GLU A 59 6.68 13.53 10.86
N ASP A 60 6.61 12.60 9.91
CA ASP A 60 5.75 11.43 9.95
C ASP A 60 6.53 10.19 10.36
N ALA A 61 5.82 9.16 10.79
CA ALA A 61 6.37 7.84 11.08
C ALA A 61 5.66 6.78 10.26
N ILE A 62 6.42 5.85 9.72
CA ILE A 62 5.91 4.67 9.03
C ILE A 62 6.31 3.44 9.84
N ILE A 63 5.31 2.67 10.27
CA ILE A 63 5.48 1.49 11.07
C ILE A 63 5.13 0.29 10.21
N SER A 64 6.12 -0.51 9.84
CA SER A 64 6.00 -1.59 8.86
C SER A 64 6.16 -2.95 9.51
N ASP A 65 5.32 -3.90 9.10
CA ASP A 65 5.51 -5.31 9.44
C ASP A 65 6.84 -5.82 8.85
N SER A 66 7.55 -6.64 9.60
CA SER A 66 8.87 -7.16 9.20
C SER A 66 8.83 -8.09 7.98
N LEU A 67 7.68 -8.70 7.69
CA LEU A 67 7.49 -9.60 6.55
C LEU A 67 6.73 -8.98 5.37
N ASN A 68 6.53 -7.68 5.36
CA ASN A 68 5.94 -7.00 4.22
C ASN A 68 6.70 -7.30 2.92
N HIS A 69 5.97 -7.28 1.80
CA HIS A 69 6.57 -7.46 0.48
C HIS A 69 7.73 -6.48 0.25
N ALA A 70 8.75 -6.92 -0.49
CA ALA A 70 9.95 -6.12 -0.76
C ALA A 70 9.63 -4.74 -1.36
N SER A 71 8.60 -4.63 -2.20
CA SER A 71 8.18 -3.36 -2.79
C SER A 71 7.70 -2.34 -1.76
N ILE A 72 7.04 -2.79 -0.70
CA ILE A 72 6.63 -1.94 0.42
C ILE A 72 7.86 -1.49 1.20
N ILE A 73 8.76 -2.40 1.53
CA ILE A 73 10.00 -2.10 2.25
C ILE A 73 10.84 -1.09 1.48
N ASP A 74 11.00 -1.27 0.18
CA ASP A 74 11.77 -0.35 -0.67
C ASP A 74 11.09 1.02 -0.79
N GLY A 75 9.77 1.05 -0.95
CA GLY A 75 9.00 2.30 -1.00
C GLY A 75 9.12 3.10 0.30
N VAL A 76 9.02 2.43 1.44
CA VAL A 76 9.20 3.05 2.76
C VAL A 76 10.63 3.55 2.93
N ARG A 77 11.61 2.80 2.45
CA ARG A 77 13.05 3.17 2.54
C ARG A 77 13.38 4.45 1.77
N LEU A 78 12.72 4.71 0.65
CA LEU A 78 12.89 5.92 -0.15
C LEU A 78 12.23 7.15 0.48
N CYS A 79 11.30 6.96 1.39
CA CYS A 79 10.61 8.02 2.09
C CYS A 79 11.49 8.62 3.18
N LYS A 80 11.32 9.92 3.46
CA LYS A 80 12.05 10.65 4.51
C LYS A 80 11.45 10.47 5.91
N ALA A 81 10.26 9.87 6.03
CA ALA A 81 9.61 9.62 7.30
C ALA A 81 10.45 8.69 8.19
N LYS A 82 10.30 8.81 9.50
CA LYS A 82 10.92 7.89 10.44
C LYS A 82 10.35 6.49 10.25
N ARG A 83 11.22 5.50 10.19
CA ARG A 83 10.85 4.12 9.94
C ARG A 83 10.93 3.31 11.21
N TYR A 84 9.86 2.62 11.51
CA TYR A 84 9.77 1.64 12.60
C TYR A 84 9.39 0.29 12.01
N ARG A 85 9.85 -0.76 12.63
CA ARG A 85 9.62 -2.12 12.17
C ARG A 85 9.18 -2.96 13.37
N TYR A 86 8.07 -3.68 13.22
CA TYR A 86 7.60 -4.59 14.26
C TYR A 86 7.63 -6.03 13.78
N ALA A 87 7.75 -6.97 14.72
CA ALA A 87 7.77 -8.40 14.42
C ALA A 87 6.46 -8.82 13.76
N ASN A 88 6.53 -9.74 12.80
CA ASN A 88 5.38 -10.16 12.00
C ASN A 88 4.17 -10.50 12.87
N ALA A 89 3.05 -9.82 12.61
CA ALA A 89 1.78 -9.99 13.30
C ALA A 89 1.86 -9.87 14.85
N ASP A 90 2.91 -9.29 15.39
CA ASP A 90 3.07 -9.08 16.83
C ASP A 90 2.46 -7.73 17.24
N MET A 91 1.25 -7.78 17.80
CA MET A 91 0.52 -6.58 18.20
C MET A 91 1.17 -5.85 19.39
N LYS A 92 1.88 -6.55 20.25
CA LYS A 92 2.61 -5.93 21.36
C LYS A 92 3.80 -5.13 20.86
N ASP A 93 4.53 -5.68 19.89
CA ASP A 93 5.65 -4.97 19.26
C ASP A 93 5.17 -3.79 18.42
N LEU A 94 4.03 -3.92 17.74
CA LEU A 94 3.38 -2.80 17.06
C LEU A 94 3.02 -1.68 18.03
N GLU A 95 2.46 -2.01 19.20
CA GLU A 95 2.14 -1.03 20.24
C GLU A 95 3.39 -0.30 20.73
N ARG A 96 4.50 -1.03 20.95
CA ARG A 96 5.80 -0.44 21.29
C ARG A 96 6.23 0.58 20.24
N CYS A 97 6.17 0.23 18.96
CA CYS A 97 6.51 1.15 17.85
C CYS A 97 5.61 2.39 17.85
N LEU A 98 4.31 2.21 18.07
CA LEU A 98 3.37 3.34 18.13
C LEU A 98 3.67 4.29 19.29
N GLN A 99 4.07 3.75 20.44
CA GLN A 99 4.47 4.55 21.59
C GLN A 99 5.77 5.31 21.34
N GLU A 100 6.76 4.69 20.72
CA GLU A 100 8.02 5.35 20.34
C GLU A 100 7.81 6.47 19.32
N ALA A 101 6.80 6.34 18.47
CA ALA A 101 6.49 7.30 17.41
C ALA A 101 5.50 8.40 17.82
N GLN A 102 5.16 8.52 19.10
CA GLN A 102 4.14 9.48 19.58
C GLN A 102 4.41 10.94 19.22
N ALA A 103 5.68 11.32 19.13
CA ALA A 103 6.08 12.70 18.79
C ALA A 103 5.89 13.05 17.32
N GLN A 104 5.60 12.08 16.46
CA GLN A 104 5.46 12.29 15.02
C GLN A 104 4.05 12.81 14.69
N ARG A 105 3.95 13.62 13.61
CA ARG A 105 2.68 14.21 13.15
C ARG A 105 1.66 13.13 12.78
N PHE A 106 2.04 12.21 11.90
CA PHE A 106 1.24 11.04 11.53
C PHE A 106 2.01 9.76 11.81
N ARG A 107 1.27 8.75 12.23
CA ARG A 107 1.79 7.40 12.45
C ARG A 107 1.03 6.45 11.52
N ILE A 108 1.70 6.00 10.49
CA ILE A 108 1.11 5.15 9.45
C ILE A 108 1.56 3.72 9.67
N VAL A 109 0.62 2.81 9.85
CA VAL A 109 0.88 1.38 9.93
C VAL A 109 0.69 0.77 8.55
N VAL A 110 1.69 0.03 8.08
CA VAL A 110 1.67 -0.62 6.78
C VAL A 110 1.88 -2.12 6.96
N THR A 111 0.95 -2.90 6.43
CA THR A 111 1.03 -4.36 6.46
C THR A 111 0.38 -4.96 5.21
N ASP A 112 0.87 -6.13 4.79
CA ASP A 112 0.18 -6.94 3.81
C ASP A 112 -1.04 -7.63 4.43
N GLY A 113 -2.09 -7.81 3.66
CA GLY A 113 -3.25 -8.58 4.10
C GLY A 113 -2.93 -10.07 4.25
N VAL A 114 -2.11 -10.59 3.34
CA VAL A 114 -1.59 -11.96 3.36
C VAL A 114 -0.11 -11.91 2.99
N PHE A 115 0.74 -12.49 3.83
CA PHE A 115 2.18 -12.54 3.58
C PHE A 115 2.52 -13.68 2.62
N SER A 116 3.04 -13.34 1.44
CA SER A 116 3.26 -14.28 0.34
C SER A 116 4.28 -15.38 0.66
N MET A 117 5.27 -15.10 1.50
CA MET A 117 6.32 -16.07 1.85
C MET A 117 5.83 -17.13 2.84
N ASP A 118 5.01 -16.75 3.80
CA ASP A 118 4.58 -17.62 4.90
C ASP A 118 3.09 -17.99 4.83
N GLY A 119 2.31 -17.34 3.97
CA GLY A 119 0.87 -17.55 3.84
C GLY A 119 0.05 -17.07 5.05
N ASN A 120 0.66 -16.33 5.98
CA ASN A 120 -0.01 -15.80 7.15
C ASN A 120 -0.83 -14.56 6.81
N GLY A 121 -2.01 -14.43 7.41
CA GLY A 121 -2.80 -13.21 7.36
C GLY A 121 -2.31 -12.16 8.37
N SER A 122 -2.69 -10.91 8.14
CA SER A 122 -2.48 -9.85 9.13
C SER A 122 -3.54 -9.93 10.23
N ASP A 123 -3.13 -9.62 11.45
CA ASP A 123 -4.00 -9.59 12.63
C ASP A 123 -4.46 -8.15 12.93
N LEU A 124 -5.25 -7.62 11.99
CA LEU A 124 -5.75 -6.23 12.07
C LEU A 124 -7.24 -6.18 12.38
#